data_9adfbb702694c0bd19ac92f03d88234c
#
_entry.id   9adfbb702694c0bd19ac92f03d88234c
#
_cell.length_a   1.000
_cell.length_b   1.000
_cell.length_c   1.000
_cell.angle_alpha   90.00
_cell.angle_beta   90.00
_cell.angle_gamma   90.00
#
_symmetry.space_group_name_H-M   'P 1'
#
loop_
_entity.id
_entity.type
_entity.pdbx_description
1 polymer ?
#
loop_
_entity_poly.entity_id
_entity_poly.type
_entity_poly.pdbx_seq_one_letter_code
_entity_poly.pdbx_strand_id
1 'polypeptide(L)'
;MVEFPKQEWKDYSLLDSGNGMKLERFGRYTAIRPEPKALWEPSMSEREWLRLASVRFKPGAGFGRAGKEDSGTWEKIKEMPDRWFIGYPGNGFELQMRLGLTAFKHVGIFPEQAPNWEYIFRNSLPQGTRAGLPQNGSGALQQGGLGGPAKDEQPFAQQLAGRPQAAADRLSPVATTQQKVLNLFAYTGGASLAARAAGADVTHLDSVRQVVSWARENMEATGLSDIRWVIEDAMKFVKREAKRGRLYDGIILDPPAYGHGPSGEKWKLDELLFEMLKTVALILEPNHGWMVLNLYSNGYSAGLGETIVREAFGLKPKAVKARLSKHPADTRQPDTLSDQRDT
;
A
#
# COMPACT_ATOMS: atom_id res chain seq x y z
N MET A 1 0.36 12.87 -9.35
CA MET A 1 1.83 12.81 -9.12
C MET A 1 2.08 11.46 -8.47
N VAL A 2 2.95 10.63 -9.01
CA VAL A 2 3.31 9.35 -8.39
C VAL A 2 4.34 9.66 -7.31
N GLU A 3 4.01 9.40 -6.05
CA GLU A 3 4.98 9.52 -4.96
C GLU A 3 5.74 8.19 -4.84
N PHE A 4 7.05 8.27 -4.98
CA PHE A 4 7.92 7.14 -4.70
C PHE A 4 8.40 7.23 -3.24
N PRO A 5 8.70 6.07 -2.60
CA PRO A 5 9.34 6.07 -1.29
C PRO A 5 10.62 6.90 -1.34
N LYS A 6 10.80 7.82 -0.39
CA LYS A 6 11.98 8.70 -0.36
C LYS A 6 13.26 7.98 0.03
N GLN A 7 13.13 6.82 0.64
CA GLN A 7 14.23 6.00 1.09
C GLN A 7 14.42 4.81 0.14
N GLU A 8 15.64 4.53 -0.24
CA GLU A 8 15.96 3.36 -1.05
C GLU A 8 15.58 2.08 -0.29
N TRP A 9 14.69 1.30 -0.86
CA TRP A 9 14.30 0.01 -0.29
C TRP A 9 15.26 -1.09 -0.77
N LYS A 10 16.31 -1.34 0.01
CA LYS A 10 17.36 -2.30 -0.35
C LYS A 10 16.85 -3.72 -0.59
N ASP A 11 15.82 -4.13 0.13
CA ASP A 11 15.27 -5.49 0.04
C ASP A 11 14.22 -5.67 -1.07
N TYR A 12 13.82 -4.61 -1.77
CA TYR A 12 12.91 -4.73 -2.89
C TYR A 12 13.40 -3.96 -4.11
N SER A 13 13.23 -4.59 -5.28
CA SER A 13 13.41 -3.91 -6.57
C SER A 13 12.57 -4.59 -7.65
N LEU A 14 11.88 -3.81 -8.44
CA LEU A 14 11.39 -4.24 -9.75
C LEU A 14 12.59 -4.19 -10.70
N LEU A 15 13.06 -5.37 -11.14
CA LEU A 15 14.25 -5.47 -11.98
C LEU A 15 13.92 -5.29 -13.46
N ASP A 16 12.77 -5.85 -13.90
CA ASP A 16 12.29 -5.76 -15.27
C ASP A 16 10.80 -6.13 -15.34
N SER A 17 10.13 -5.77 -16.44
CA SER A 17 8.74 -6.16 -16.70
C SER A 17 8.47 -6.15 -18.19
N GLY A 18 7.54 -7.00 -18.64
CA GLY A 18 7.11 -7.09 -20.02
C GLY A 18 6.48 -8.44 -20.33
N ASN A 19 5.84 -8.56 -21.50
CA ASN A 19 5.18 -9.78 -21.97
C ASN A 19 4.23 -10.40 -20.92
N GLY A 20 3.49 -9.55 -20.19
CA GLY A 20 2.54 -9.97 -19.16
C GLY A 20 3.17 -10.48 -17.86
N MET A 21 4.47 -10.27 -17.67
CA MET A 21 5.24 -10.74 -16.51
C MET A 21 6.09 -9.63 -15.90
N LYS A 22 6.57 -9.86 -14.67
CA LYS A 22 7.54 -9.01 -13.99
C LYS A 22 8.57 -9.82 -13.25
N LEU A 23 9.79 -9.29 -13.19
CA LEU A 23 10.94 -9.83 -12.47
C LEU A 23 11.20 -8.92 -11.27
N GLU A 24 11.01 -9.42 -10.07
CA GLU A 24 11.14 -8.65 -8.83
C GLU A 24 12.09 -9.34 -7.87
N ARG A 25 12.94 -8.56 -7.21
CA ARG A 25 13.80 -9.02 -6.13
C ARG A 25 13.16 -8.70 -4.78
N PHE A 26 13.15 -9.71 -3.91
CA PHE A 26 12.68 -9.64 -2.53
C PHE A 26 13.78 -10.18 -1.60
N GLY A 27 14.57 -9.29 -1.02
CA GLY A 27 15.78 -9.61 -0.28
C GLY A 27 16.80 -10.27 -1.21
N ARG A 28 17.18 -11.50 -0.89
CA ARG A 28 18.14 -12.30 -1.71
C ARG A 28 17.49 -13.12 -2.82
N TYR A 29 16.15 -13.18 -2.88
CA TYR A 29 15.43 -14.02 -3.83
C TYR A 29 14.74 -13.19 -4.90
N THR A 30 14.74 -13.69 -6.13
CA THR A 30 14.13 -13.03 -7.29
C THR A 30 13.01 -13.91 -7.83
N ALA A 31 11.84 -13.32 -8.03
CA ALA A 31 10.64 -14.01 -8.49
C ALA A 31 10.18 -13.51 -9.85
N ILE A 32 9.81 -14.43 -10.74
CA ILE A 32 9.07 -14.14 -11.98
C ILE A 32 7.59 -14.35 -11.68
N ARG A 33 6.78 -13.31 -11.86
CA ARG A 33 5.34 -13.34 -11.55
C ARG A 33 4.50 -12.72 -12.68
N PRO A 34 3.24 -13.13 -12.86
CA PRO A 34 2.33 -12.49 -13.81
C PRO A 34 2.06 -11.03 -13.46
N GLU A 35 2.14 -10.17 -14.48
CA GLU A 35 1.69 -8.79 -14.48
C GLU A 35 0.98 -8.50 -15.81
N PRO A 36 -0.32 -8.80 -15.91
CA PRO A 36 -1.04 -8.73 -17.19
C PRO A 36 -1.06 -7.35 -17.84
N LYS A 37 -0.75 -6.30 -17.08
CA LYS A 37 -0.69 -4.93 -17.60
C LYS A 37 0.66 -4.57 -18.23
N ALA A 38 1.68 -5.39 -18.07
CA ALA A 38 2.99 -5.20 -18.68
C ALA A 38 2.97 -5.67 -20.15
N LEU A 39 2.35 -4.89 -21.04
CA LEU A 39 2.12 -5.24 -22.46
C LEU A 39 3.32 -4.97 -23.37
N TRP A 40 4.35 -4.31 -22.86
CA TRP A 40 5.60 -4.02 -23.57
C TRP A 40 6.56 -5.21 -23.55
N GLU A 41 7.60 -5.13 -24.36
CA GLU A 41 8.69 -6.11 -24.30
C GLU A 41 9.62 -5.84 -23.13
N PRO A 42 10.10 -6.88 -22.41
CA PRO A 42 11.06 -6.70 -21.33
C PRO A 42 12.41 -6.20 -21.86
N SER A 43 13.14 -5.48 -21.01
CA SER A 43 14.47 -4.97 -21.35
C SER A 43 15.56 -6.07 -21.38
N MET A 44 15.33 -7.15 -20.62
CA MET A 44 16.23 -8.31 -20.55
C MET A 44 15.62 -9.51 -21.28
N SER A 45 16.46 -10.37 -21.82
CA SER A 45 16.04 -11.64 -22.42
C SER A 45 15.47 -12.62 -21.39
N GLU A 46 14.63 -13.57 -21.85
CA GLU A 46 14.13 -14.64 -20.96
C GLU A 46 15.26 -15.44 -20.31
N ARG A 47 16.37 -15.67 -21.03
CA ARG A 47 17.56 -16.36 -20.50
C ARG A 47 18.18 -15.60 -19.34
N GLU A 48 18.25 -14.28 -19.39
CA GLU A 48 18.74 -13.43 -18.30
C GLU A 48 17.79 -13.46 -17.11
N TRP A 49 16.48 -13.40 -17.36
CA TRP A 49 15.48 -13.53 -16.30
C TRP A 49 15.65 -14.86 -15.55
N LEU A 50 15.73 -15.99 -16.28
CA LEU A 50 15.91 -17.32 -15.69
C LEU A 50 17.24 -17.45 -14.93
N ARG A 51 18.30 -16.80 -15.39
CA ARG A 51 19.58 -16.75 -14.67
C ARG A 51 19.46 -16.00 -13.34
N LEU A 52 18.71 -14.92 -13.29
CA LEU A 52 18.49 -14.10 -12.09
C LEU A 52 17.46 -14.74 -11.15
N ALA A 53 16.40 -15.32 -11.70
CA ALA A 53 15.28 -15.83 -10.92
C ALA A 53 15.67 -16.95 -9.96
N SER A 54 15.08 -16.90 -8.77
CA SER A 54 15.07 -17.99 -7.80
C SER A 54 13.83 -18.85 -7.93
N VAL A 55 12.72 -18.23 -8.36
CA VAL A 55 11.42 -18.88 -8.44
C VAL A 55 10.56 -18.26 -9.54
N ARG A 56 9.69 -19.05 -10.17
CA ARG A 56 8.71 -18.63 -11.18
C ARG A 56 7.32 -19.08 -10.78
N PHE A 57 6.35 -18.19 -10.87
CA PHE A 57 4.95 -18.54 -10.72
C PHE A 57 4.40 -19.08 -12.04
N LYS A 58 3.75 -20.25 -11.97
CA LYS A 58 3.03 -20.87 -13.07
C LYS A 58 1.53 -20.68 -12.86
N PRO A 59 0.84 -19.87 -13.70
CA PRO A 59 -0.60 -19.71 -13.62
C PRO A 59 -1.33 -21.05 -13.71
N GLY A 60 -2.33 -21.23 -12.87
CA GLY A 60 -3.18 -22.43 -12.89
C GLY A 60 -4.26 -22.39 -13.97
N ALA A 61 -4.95 -23.51 -14.15
CA ALA A 61 -6.11 -23.59 -15.02
C ALA A 61 -7.22 -22.65 -14.52
N GLY A 62 -7.52 -21.61 -15.30
CA GLY A 62 -8.52 -20.59 -14.94
C GLY A 62 -7.93 -19.30 -14.36
N PHE A 63 -6.62 -19.17 -14.34
CA PHE A 63 -5.96 -17.90 -14.00
C PHE A 63 -6.58 -16.73 -14.79
N GLY A 64 -6.85 -15.61 -14.11
CA GLY A 64 -7.55 -14.47 -14.70
C GLY A 64 -9.08 -14.59 -14.75
N ARG A 65 -9.68 -15.71 -14.29
CA ARG A 65 -11.15 -15.88 -14.18
C ARG A 65 -11.61 -15.59 -12.76
N ALA A 66 -12.87 -15.15 -12.63
CA ALA A 66 -13.47 -14.83 -11.33
C ALA A 66 -13.25 -15.95 -10.29
N GLY A 67 -12.68 -15.58 -9.13
CA GLY A 67 -12.36 -16.49 -8.03
C GLY A 67 -11.11 -17.36 -8.22
N LYS A 68 -10.40 -17.21 -9.35
CA LYS A 68 -9.12 -17.89 -9.65
C LYS A 68 -8.09 -16.96 -10.29
N GLU A 69 -8.31 -15.65 -10.16
CA GLU A 69 -7.53 -14.62 -10.85
C GLU A 69 -6.03 -14.73 -10.62
N ASP A 70 -5.64 -15.19 -9.44
CA ASP A 70 -4.25 -15.20 -8.99
C ASP A 70 -3.74 -16.61 -8.62
N SER A 71 -4.53 -17.66 -8.90
CA SER A 71 -4.21 -19.04 -8.51
C SER A 71 -3.17 -19.71 -9.40
N GLY A 72 -2.30 -20.52 -8.81
CA GLY A 72 -1.27 -21.26 -9.55
C GLY A 72 -0.29 -21.96 -8.61
N THR A 73 0.90 -22.23 -9.13
CA THR A 73 1.97 -22.92 -8.40
C THR A 73 3.31 -22.24 -8.61
N TRP A 74 4.22 -22.41 -7.65
CA TRP A 74 5.57 -21.91 -7.72
C TRP A 74 6.54 -23.00 -8.13
N GLU A 75 7.35 -22.72 -9.13
CA GLU A 75 8.47 -23.55 -9.56
C GLU A 75 9.77 -22.94 -9.06
N LYS A 76 10.48 -23.65 -8.18
CA LYS A 76 11.81 -23.23 -7.73
C LYS A 76 12.84 -23.51 -8.82
N ILE A 77 13.54 -22.45 -9.25
CA ILE A 77 14.63 -22.51 -10.23
C ILE A 77 15.96 -22.70 -9.50
N LYS A 78 16.06 -22.12 -8.30
CA LYS A 78 17.20 -22.25 -7.40
C LYS A 78 16.73 -22.71 -6.03
N GLU A 79 17.64 -23.24 -5.23
CA GLU A 79 17.36 -23.57 -3.86
C GLU A 79 16.94 -22.32 -3.07
N MET A 80 15.78 -22.38 -2.45
CA MET A 80 15.25 -21.32 -1.59
C MET A 80 14.21 -21.90 -0.62
N PRO A 81 14.04 -21.27 0.56
CA PRO A 81 12.95 -21.65 1.47
C PRO A 81 11.58 -21.26 0.92
N ASP A 82 10.52 -21.87 1.43
CA ASP A 82 9.15 -21.47 1.10
C ASP A 82 8.74 -20.17 1.80
N ARG A 83 9.48 -19.77 2.85
CA ARG A 83 9.24 -18.57 3.65
C ARG A 83 10.55 -17.87 3.94
N TRP A 84 10.55 -16.54 3.83
CA TRP A 84 11.70 -15.70 4.18
C TRP A 84 11.23 -14.32 4.65
N PHE A 85 12.12 -13.50 5.14
CA PHE A 85 11.82 -12.16 5.61
C PHE A 85 12.52 -11.12 4.75
N ILE A 86 11.87 -9.95 4.65
CA ILE A 86 12.47 -8.72 4.12
C ILE A 86 12.17 -7.57 5.07
N GLY A 87 13.12 -6.61 5.12
CA GLY A 87 12.96 -5.37 5.86
C GLY A 87 12.39 -4.25 4.99
N TYR A 88 11.57 -3.38 5.56
CA TYR A 88 11.22 -2.10 4.97
C TYR A 88 11.75 -0.98 5.87
N PRO A 89 12.70 -0.15 5.37
CA PRO A 89 13.25 0.96 6.12
C PRO A 89 12.34 2.20 5.93
N GLY A 90 11.36 2.38 6.79
CA GLY A 90 10.53 3.58 6.78
C GLY A 90 11.23 4.79 7.39
N ASN A 91 10.70 5.98 7.15
CA ASN A 91 11.22 7.22 7.71
C ASN A 91 10.79 7.37 9.18
N GLY A 92 11.61 6.87 10.08
CA GLY A 92 11.38 6.85 11.53
C GLY A 92 10.75 5.55 12.06
N PHE A 93 10.63 4.52 11.23
CA PHE A 93 10.18 3.17 11.62
C PHE A 93 10.81 2.11 10.71
N GLU A 94 10.77 0.87 11.14
CA GLU A 94 11.20 -0.28 10.34
C GLU A 94 10.15 -1.36 10.44
N LEU A 95 9.90 -2.09 9.35
CA LEU A 95 9.02 -3.25 9.33
C LEU A 95 9.79 -4.48 8.89
N GLN A 96 9.49 -5.62 9.50
CA GLN A 96 9.94 -6.93 9.06
C GLN A 96 8.73 -7.70 8.53
N MET A 97 8.78 -8.05 7.25
CA MET A 97 7.67 -8.71 6.56
C MET A 97 8.08 -10.12 6.14
N ARG A 98 7.38 -11.12 6.65
CA ARG A 98 7.48 -12.48 6.18
C ARG A 98 6.87 -12.59 4.79
N LEU A 99 7.60 -13.15 3.88
CA LEU A 99 7.13 -13.54 2.56
C LEU A 99 6.96 -15.05 2.48
N GLY A 100 6.18 -15.51 1.50
CA GLY A 100 5.98 -16.94 1.31
C GLY A 100 5.42 -17.30 -0.05
N LEU A 101 5.79 -18.48 -0.53
CA LEU A 101 5.24 -19.09 -1.73
C LEU A 101 3.88 -19.71 -1.37
N THR A 102 2.81 -19.15 -1.91
CA THR A 102 1.42 -19.56 -1.64
C THR A 102 0.79 -20.19 -2.88
N ALA A 103 -0.45 -20.64 -2.79
CA ALA A 103 -1.22 -21.08 -3.96
C ALA A 103 -1.61 -19.92 -4.91
N PHE A 104 -1.13 -18.70 -4.62
CA PHE A 104 -1.41 -17.48 -5.39
C PHE A 104 -0.11 -16.84 -5.85
N LYS A 105 -0.18 -15.94 -6.85
CA LYS A 105 0.97 -15.18 -7.35
C LYS A 105 1.55 -14.19 -6.34
N HIS A 106 0.80 -13.87 -5.27
CA HIS A 106 1.21 -12.93 -4.24
C HIS A 106 2.09 -13.61 -3.18
N VAL A 107 3.15 -12.92 -2.79
CA VAL A 107 4.15 -13.42 -1.83
C VAL A 107 3.96 -12.89 -0.40
N GLY A 108 2.86 -12.17 -0.16
CA GLY A 108 2.54 -11.64 1.18
C GLY A 108 2.86 -10.16 1.36
N ILE A 109 3.25 -9.46 0.31
CA ILE A 109 3.50 -8.02 0.34
C ILE A 109 3.11 -7.38 -0.98
N PHE A 110 2.70 -6.12 -0.90
CA PHE A 110 2.46 -5.22 -2.02
C PHE A 110 3.39 -4.01 -1.89
N PRO A 111 4.55 -4.02 -2.57
CA PRO A 111 5.55 -2.96 -2.45
C PRO A 111 5.06 -1.56 -2.80
N GLU A 112 4.08 -1.48 -3.67
CA GLU A 112 3.39 -0.23 -4.06
C GLU A 112 2.67 0.46 -2.89
N GLN A 113 2.45 -0.25 -1.78
CA GLN A 113 1.85 0.30 -0.57
C GLN A 113 2.85 1.07 0.32
N ALA A 114 4.12 1.02 0.02
CA ALA A 114 5.15 1.70 0.82
C ALA A 114 4.88 3.21 1.05
N PRO A 115 4.45 4.01 0.05
CA PRO A 115 4.07 5.40 0.28
C PRO A 115 2.89 5.56 1.26
N ASN A 116 1.94 4.62 1.26
CA ASN A 116 0.83 4.61 2.20
C ASN A 116 1.30 4.30 3.62
N TRP A 117 2.26 3.38 3.81
CA TRP A 117 2.83 3.10 5.13
C TRP A 117 3.52 4.33 5.72
N GLU A 118 4.24 5.11 4.91
CA GLU A 118 4.82 6.40 5.33
C GLU A 118 3.74 7.41 5.75
N TYR A 119 2.68 7.54 4.96
CA TYR A 119 1.56 8.42 5.27
C TYR A 119 0.86 7.98 6.56
N ILE A 120 0.57 6.68 6.70
CA ILE A 120 -0.08 6.10 7.87
C ILE A 120 0.76 6.30 9.13
N PHE A 121 2.05 5.99 9.07
CA PHE A 121 2.95 6.22 10.20
C PHE A 121 2.90 7.67 10.68
N ARG A 122 3.07 8.64 9.78
CA ARG A 122 3.04 10.06 10.14
C ARG A 122 1.72 10.50 10.74
N ASN A 123 0.61 10.05 10.16
CA ASN A 123 -0.71 10.46 10.63
C ASN A 123 -1.14 9.73 11.89
N SER A 124 -0.50 8.61 12.23
CA SER A 124 -0.72 7.87 13.46
C SER A 124 0.11 8.38 14.65
N LEU A 125 1.10 9.25 14.42
CA LEU A 125 1.86 9.86 15.50
C LEU A 125 0.96 10.72 16.40
N PRO A 126 1.25 10.80 17.72
CA PRO A 126 0.54 11.66 18.65
C PRO A 126 0.50 13.11 18.17
N GLN A 127 -0.60 13.82 18.45
CA GLN A 127 -0.69 15.24 18.16
C GLN A 127 0.42 15.99 18.91
N GLY A 128 1.19 16.80 18.21
CA GLY A 128 2.35 17.54 18.77
C GLY A 128 3.72 16.96 18.34
N THR A 129 3.82 15.68 18.03
CA THR A 129 5.09 15.10 17.55
C THR A 129 5.28 15.24 16.03
N ARG A 130 4.22 15.58 15.29
CA ARG A 130 4.23 15.77 13.83
C ARG A 130 5.09 16.97 13.37
N ALA A 131 5.31 17.96 14.23
CA ALA A 131 6.01 19.20 13.88
C ALA A 131 7.53 19.05 13.68
N GLY A 132 8.14 17.95 14.15
CA GLY A 132 9.58 17.70 14.06
C GLY A 132 10.01 16.82 12.89
N LEU A 133 9.09 16.27 12.14
CA LEU A 133 9.42 15.44 10.98
C LEU A 133 9.62 16.32 9.74
N PRO A 134 10.62 16.05 8.88
CA PRO A 134 10.85 16.83 7.67
C PRO A 134 9.58 16.84 6.82
N GLN A 135 9.01 18.05 6.68
CA GLN A 135 7.91 18.27 5.74
C GLN A 135 8.46 18.04 4.33
N ASN A 136 7.70 17.32 3.51
CA ASN A 136 8.00 17.08 2.10
C ASN A 136 7.95 18.39 1.31
N GLY A 137 9.07 19.11 1.27
CA GLY A 137 9.19 20.34 0.47
C GLY A 137 10.65 20.67 0.29
N SER A 138 11.13 20.61 -0.95
CA SER A 138 12.32 21.27 -1.53
C SER A 138 13.49 21.52 -0.57
N GLY A 139 14.59 20.78 -0.74
CA GLY A 139 15.86 21.05 -0.07
C GLY A 139 17.01 20.28 -0.68
N ALA A 140 17.74 20.97 -1.51
CA ALA A 140 19.15 20.89 -1.90
C ALA A 140 19.94 19.60 -1.56
N LEU A 141 20.49 19.00 -2.63
CA LEU A 141 21.62 18.10 -2.66
C LEU A 141 22.83 18.72 -1.94
N GLN A 142 23.36 18.02 -0.96
CA GLN A 142 24.78 18.18 -0.59
C GLN A 142 25.50 16.87 -0.89
N GLN A 143 26.47 17.01 -1.79
CA GLN A 143 27.47 16.00 -2.12
C GLN A 143 28.43 15.85 -0.95
N GLY A 144 28.89 14.61 -0.70
CA GLY A 144 30.07 14.40 0.13
C GLY A 144 30.34 12.95 0.47
N GLY A 145 31.36 12.35 -0.18
CA GLY A 145 32.28 11.44 0.45
C GLY A 145 32.16 9.95 0.19
N LEU A 146 32.98 9.49 -0.74
CA LEU A 146 33.37 8.10 -1.00
C LEU A 146 34.16 7.51 0.19
N GLY A 147 33.99 6.20 0.46
CA GLY A 147 35.09 5.33 0.83
C GLY A 147 35.01 4.57 2.14
N GLY A 148 35.05 3.23 2.04
CA GLY A 148 35.56 2.33 3.05
C GLY A 148 34.89 0.95 3.09
N PRO A 149 35.66 -0.15 3.11
CA PRO A 149 35.19 -1.50 2.86
C PRO A 149 34.49 -2.13 4.08
N ALA A 150 33.60 -3.09 3.77
CA ALA A 150 32.87 -3.95 4.69
C ALA A 150 33.77 -4.66 5.71
N LYS A 151 33.37 -4.66 6.96
CA LYS A 151 33.84 -5.60 7.99
C LYS A 151 32.65 -6.25 8.67
N ASP A 152 32.69 -7.59 8.60
CA ASP A 152 32.09 -8.61 9.46
C ASP A 152 30.65 -8.40 9.97
N GLU A 153 29.75 -9.17 9.36
CA GLU A 153 28.35 -9.32 9.74
C GLU A 153 28.22 -10.04 11.10
N GLN A 154 27.78 -9.31 12.11
CA GLN A 154 27.18 -9.89 13.32
C GLN A 154 25.66 -10.00 13.16
N PRO A 155 25.00 -11.02 13.77
CA PRO A 155 23.55 -11.18 13.66
C PRO A 155 22.79 -9.96 14.18
N PHE A 156 21.82 -9.49 13.42
CA PHE A 156 21.02 -8.28 13.62
C PHE A 156 20.39 -8.14 15.02
N ALA A 157 20.07 -9.25 15.69
CA ALA A 157 19.51 -9.24 17.05
C ALA A 157 20.44 -8.64 18.13
N GLN A 158 21.75 -8.59 17.90
CA GLN A 158 22.70 -8.01 18.85
C GLN A 158 22.95 -6.50 18.64
N GLN A 159 22.55 -5.94 17.48
CA GLN A 159 22.72 -4.52 17.19
C GLN A 159 21.63 -3.63 17.82
N LEU A 160 20.49 -4.21 18.22
CA LEU A 160 19.38 -3.47 18.83
C LEU A 160 19.54 -3.23 20.33
N ALA A 161 20.43 -3.95 21.01
CA ALA A 161 20.61 -3.87 22.46
C ALA A 161 21.36 -2.62 22.96
N GLY A 162 21.86 -1.75 22.07
CA GLY A 162 22.74 -0.63 22.43
C GLY A 162 22.27 0.77 22.05
N ARG A 163 21.03 0.99 21.61
CA ARG A 163 20.56 2.36 21.30
C ARG A 163 19.88 3.01 22.51
N PRO A 164 20.28 4.24 22.89
CA PRO A 164 19.72 4.92 24.05
C PRO A 164 18.27 5.31 23.83
N GLN A 165 17.42 4.92 24.76
CA GLN A 165 16.02 5.32 24.97
C GLN A 165 15.86 6.84 25.25
N ALA A 166 16.88 7.65 24.95
CA ALA A 166 17.04 9.01 25.46
C ALA A 166 16.26 10.11 24.71
N ALA A 167 15.40 9.79 23.77
CA ALA A 167 14.59 10.81 23.08
C ALA A 167 13.15 10.92 23.61
N ALA A 168 12.70 10.00 24.46
CA ALA A 168 11.31 9.99 24.96
C ALA A 168 11.10 10.82 26.24
N ASP A 169 12.17 11.21 26.97
CA ASP A 169 12.04 11.73 28.32
C ASP A 169 12.05 13.27 28.47
N ARG A 170 11.93 14.04 27.40
CA ARG A 170 12.02 15.52 27.49
C ARG A 170 10.79 16.30 27.06
N LEU A 171 9.64 15.69 26.94
CA LEU A 171 8.39 16.41 26.73
C LEU A 171 7.50 16.24 27.96
N SER A 172 7.17 17.38 28.62
CA SER A 172 6.16 17.45 29.68
C SER A 172 4.89 16.70 29.27
N PRO A 173 4.15 16.06 30.21
CA PRO A 173 3.00 15.24 29.88
C PRO A 173 1.80 16.11 29.50
N VAL A 174 1.75 16.57 28.28
CA VAL A 174 0.46 16.74 27.62
C VAL A 174 -0.03 15.30 27.45
N ALA A 175 -1.16 14.94 28.04
CA ALA A 175 -1.77 13.63 27.89
C ALA A 175 -2.05 13.43 26.39
N THR A 176 -1.10 12.87 25.67
CA THR A 176 -1.21 12.57 24.24
C THR A 176 -2.08 11.33 24.14
N THR A 177 -3.37 11.52 23.89
CA THR A 177 -4.29 10.42 23.66
C THR A 177 -3.78 9.61 22.46
N GLN A 178 -3.52 8.33 22.70
CA GLN A 178 -3.13 7.38 21.68
C GLN A 178 -4.19 7.33 20.56
N GLN A 179 -3.78 7.51 19.32
CA GLN A 179 -4.72 7.48 18.18
C GLN A 179 -5.27 6.07 17.98
N LYS A 180 -6.58 5.98 17.73
CA LYS A 180 -7.27 4.73 17.37
C LYS A 180 -7.30 4.58 15.86
N VAL A 181 -6.67 3.53 15.35
CA VAL A 181 -6.59 3.26 13.91
C VAL A 181 -7.27 1.94 13.58
N LEU A 182 -8.19 1.98 12.63
CA LEU A 182 -8.89 0.82 12.09
C LEU A 182 -8.36 0.50 10.69
N ASN A 183 -7.82 -0.69 10.50
CA ASN A 183 -7.41 -1.19 9.19
C ASN A 183 -8.37 -2.30 8.74
N LEU A 184 -9.10 -2.04 7.66
CA LEU A 184 -10.08 -2.94 7.03
C LEU A 184 -9.50 -3.55 5.76
N PHE A 185 -9.77 -4.84 5.53
CA PHE A 185 -9.15 -5.65 4.47
C PHE A 185 -7.64 -5.67 4.62
N ALA A 186 -7.19 -5.88 5.86
CA ALA A 186 -5.86 -5.47 6.32
C ALA A 186 -4.72 -6.40 5.87
N TYR A 187 -5.05 -7.53 5.22
CA TYR A 187 -4.10 -8.49 4.63
C TYR A 187 -3.00 -8.90 5.63
N THR A 188 -1.73 -8.92 5.20
CA THR A 188 -0.58 -9.32 6.02
C THR A 188 -0.06 -8.22 6.94
N GLY A 189 -0.75 -7.08 7.02
CA GLY A 189 -0.62 -6.11 8.09
C GLY A 189 0.35 -4.97 7.89
N GLY A 190 0.99 -4.77 6.74
CA GLY A 190 1.97 -3.69 6.56
C GLY A 190 1.48 -2.31 7.03
N ALA A 191 0.25 -1.94 6.67
CA ALA A 191 -0.38 -0.69 7.11
C ALA A 191 -0.68 -0.67 8.62
N SER A 192 -1.12 -1.81 9.20
CA SER A 192 -1.34 -1.94 10.64
C SER A 192 -0.04 -1.80 11.43
N LEU A 193 1.05 -2.39 10.93
CA LEU A 193 2.37 -2.30 11.55
C LEU A 193 2.92 -0.88 11.50
N ALA A 194 2.74 -0.17 10.39
CA ALA A 194 3.13 1.23 10.26
C ALA A 194 2.39 2.12 11.27
N ALA A 195 1.07 1.94 11.43
CA ALA A 195 0.28 2.65 12.44
C ALA A 195 0.74 2.30 13.87
N ARG A 196 1.00 1.02 14.15
CA ARG A 196 1.44 0.57 15.46
C ARG A 196 2.85 1.06 15.81
N ALA A 197 3.76 1.09 14.84
CA ALA A 197 5.10 1.65 15.02
C ALA A 197 5.08 3.14 15.41
N ALA A 198 4.04 3.87 14.99
CA ALA A 198 3.78 5.25 15.43
C ALA A 198 3.15 5.35 16.84
N GLY A 199 2.88 4.23 17.50
CA GLY A 199 2.27 4.16 18.83
C GLY A 199 0.74 4.15 18.86
N ALA A 200 0.05 3.97 17.72
CA ALA A 200 -1.41 3.93 17.67
C ALA A 200 -2.00 2.68 18.35
N ASP A 201 -3.24 2.79 18.86
CA ASP A 201 -4.12 1.66 19.21
C ASP A 201 -4.76 1.13 17.93
N VAL A 202 -4.27 -0.01 17.45
CA VAL A 202 -4.61 -0.54 16.12
C VAL A 202 -5.59 -1.69 16.22
N THR A 203 -6.68 -1.59 15.46
CA THR A 203 -7.56 -2.72 15.15
C THR A 203 -7.31 -3.17 13.71
N HIS A 204 -6.81 -4.41 13.56
CA HIS A 204 -6.56 -5.08 12.29
C HIS A 204 -7.70 -6.05 11.99
N LEU A 205 -8.39 -5.85 10.89
CA LEU A 205 -9.52 -6.68 10.46
C LEU A 205 -9.29 -7.25 9.07
N ASP A 206 -9.38 -8.57 8.98
CA ASP A 206 -9.46 -9.29 7.71
C ASP A 206 -10.41 -10.49 7.88
N SER A 207 -11.01 -10.93 6.78
CA SER A 207 -11.92 -12.09 6.79
C SER A 207 -11.19 -13.43 6.81
N VAL A 208 -9.91 -13.47 6.43
CA VAL A 208 -9.13 -14.69 6.24
C VAL A 208 -8.21 -14.95 7.42
N ARG A 209 -8.55 -15.96 8.23
CA ARG A 209 -7.80 -16.34 9.45
C ARG A 209 -6.30 -16.52 9.20
N GLN A 210 -5.92 -17.19 8.11
CA GLN A 210 -4.51 -17.46 7.79
C GLN A 210 -3.73 -16.18 7.52
N VAL A 211 -4.37 -15.19 6.89
CA VAL A 211 -3.77 -13.88 6.60
C VAL A 211 -3.59 -13.08 7.90
N VAL A 212 -4.57 -13.11 8.80
CA VAL A 212 -4.46 -12.49 10.13
C VAL A 212 -3.35 -13.15 10.97
N SER A 213 -3.20 -14.49 10.90
CA SER A 213 -2.09 -15.18 11.56
C SER A 213 -0.74 -14.74 10.98
N TRP A 214 -0.66 -14.56 9.66
CA TRP A 214 0.53 -14.04 8.99
C TRP A 214 0.85 -12.60 9.42
N ALA A 215 -0.15 -11.75 9.52
CA ALA A 215 0.02 -10.37 10.01
C ALA A 215 0.56 -10.34 11.45
N ARG A 216 0.15 -11.29 12.30
CA ARG A 216 0.68 -11.43 13.65
C ARG A 216 2.16 -11.84 13.64
N GLU A 217 2.54 -12.80 12.80
CA GLU A 217 3.96 -13.17 12.63
C GLU A 217 4.81 -11.96 12.17
N ASN A 218 4.27 -11.11 11.29
CA ASN A 218 4.94 -9.89 10.86
C ASN A 218 5.06 -8.87 12.01
N MET A 219 4.05 -8.74 12.86
CA MET A 219 4.10 -7.89 14.06
C MET A 219 5.22 -8.36 15.00
N GLU A 220 5.26 -9.65 15.29
CA GLU A 220 6.28 -10.26 16.17
C GLU A 220 7.70 -10.08 15.58
N ALA A 221 7.87 -10.33 14.28
CA ALA A 221 9.15 -10.15 13.58
C ALA A 221 9.62 -8.69 13.55
N THR A 222 8.67 -7.74 13.54
CA THR A 222 8.95 -6.29 13.63
C THR A 222 9.30 -5.87 15.08
N GLY A 223 9.11 -6.73 16.08
CA GLY A 223 9.29 -6.39 17.49
C GLY A 223 8.17 -5.52 18.06
N LEU A 224 7.00 -5.53 17.44
CA LEU A 224 5.81 -4.82 17.88
C LEU A 224 4.88 -5.73 18.70
N SER A 225 3.96 -5.12 19.46
CA SER A 225 2.93 -5.80 20.24
C SER A 225 1.60 -5.02 20.18
N ASP A 226 0.56 -5.55 20.82
CA ASP A 226 -0.68 -4.84 21.15
C ASP A 226 -1.49 -4.36 19.93
N ILE A 227 -1.63 -5.21 18.90
CA ILE A 227 -2.62 -5.05 17.83
C ILE A 227 -3.84 -5.89 18.13
N ARG A 228 -5.02 -5.29 18.05
CA ARG A 228 -6.30 -6.01 18.15
C ARG A 228 -6.61 -6.71 16.84
N TRP A 229 -6.58 -8.04 16.86
CA TRP A 229 -6.87 -8.90 15.70
C TRP A 229 -8.34 -9.26 15.62
N VAL A 230 -8.96 -9.02 14.46
CA VAL A 230 -10.39 -9.32 14.21
C VAL A 230 -10.51 -10.12 12.92
N ILE A 231 -11.18 -11.27 13.00
CA ILE A 231 -11.52 -12.11 11.85
C ILE A 231 -13.02 -12.01 11.63
N GLU A 232 -13.43 -11.11 10.74
CA GLU A 232 -14.83 -10.80 10.52
C GLU A 232 -15.04 -10.17 9.14
N ASP A 233 -16.29 -10.15 8.67
CA ASP A 233 -16.70 -9.35 7.52
C ASP A 233 -16.61 -7.84 7.83
N ALA A 234 -15.96 -7.09 6.94
CA ALA A 234 -15.68 -5.68 7.15
C ALA A 234 -16.98 -4.84 7.27
N MET A 235 -17.99 -5.11 6.44
CA MET A 235 -19.26 -4.37 6.46
C MET A 235 -20.04 -4.64 7.77
N LYS A 236 -20.06 -5.87 8.23
CA LYS A 236 -20.69 -6.22 9.53
C LYS A 236 -19.98 -5.50 10.68
N PHE A 237 -18.65 -5.49 10.65
CA PHE A 237 -17.86 -4.83 11.69
C PHE A 237 -18.16 -3.34 11.75
N VAL A 238 -18.04 -2.60 10.63
CA VAL A 238 -18.23 -1.14 10.63
C VAL A 238 -19.67 -0.75 11.02
N LYS A 239 -20.69 -1.52 10.58
CA LYS A 239 -22.09 -1.31 10.99
C LYS A 239 -22.28 -1.48 12.49
N ARG A 240 -21.58 -2.45 13.09
CA ARG A 240 -21.62 -2.68 14.54
C ARG A 240 -20.92 -1.56 15.31
N GLU A 241 -19.76 -1.11 14.85
CA GLU A 241 -19.04 0.00 15.48
C GLU A 241 -19.83 1.32 15.38
N ALA A 242 -20.48 1.58 14.25
CA ALA A 242 -21.37 2.73 14.07
C ALA A 242 -22.56 2.70 15.07
N LYS A 243 -23.22 1.54 15.25
CA LYS A 243 -24.27 1.37 16.26
C LYS A 243 -23.81 1.60 17.69
N ARG A 244 -22.52 1.36 17.97
CA ARG A 244 -21.91 1.58 19.29
C ARG A 244 -21.41 3.01 19.49
N GLY A 245 -21.49 3.87 18.48
CA GLY A 245 -20.97 5.23 18.52
C GLY A 245 -19.44 5.27 18.71
N ARG A 246 -18.72 4.22 18.27
CA ARG A 246 -17.25 4.20 18.37
C ARG A 246 -16.65 5.03 17.26
N LEU A 247 -15.65 5.84 17.62
CA LEU A 247 -14.89 6.65 16.67
C LEU A 247 -13.45 6.18 16.58
N TYR A 248 -12.88 6.35 15.37
CA TYR A 248 -11.50 6.07 15.02
C TYR A 248 -10.84 7.33 14.45
N ASP A 249 -9.62 7.63 14.88
CA ASP A 249 -8.85 8.77 14.38
C ASP A 249 -8.29 8.52 12.98
N GLY A 250 -8.00 7.25 12.66
CA GLY A 250 -7.55 6.82 11.35
C GLY A 250 -8.29 5.59 10.85
N ILE A 251 -8.70 5.61 9.57
CA ILE A 251 -9.31 4.45 8.91
C ILE A 251 -8.57 4.15 7.61
N ILE A 252 -8.17 2.89 7.45
CA ILE A 252 -7.49 2.38 6.26
C ILE A 252 -8.43 1.39 5.59
N LEU A 253 -8.68 1.61 4.30
CA LEU A 253 -9.52 0.79 3.43
C LEU A 253 -8.73 0.36 2.20
N ASP A 254 -8.51 -0.95 2.05
CA ASP A 254 -7.88 -1.55 0.87
C ASP A 254 -8.76 -2.69 0.31
N PRO A 255 -10.00 -2.36 -0.10
CA PRO A 255 -10.97 -3.37 -0.47
C PRO A 255 -10.61 -4.05 -1.79
N PRO A 256 -10.69 -5.40 -1.87
CA PRO A 256 -10.52 -6.12 -3.11
C PRO A 256 -11.71 -5.88 -4.05
N ALA A 257 -11.55 -6.16 -5.35
CA ALA A 257 -12.66 -6.14 -6.30
C ALA A 257 -13.78 -7.10 -5.89
N TYR A 258 -13.39 -8.27 -5.38
CA TYR A 258 -14.29 -9.32 -4.93
C TYR A 258 -13.70 -10.07 -3.72
N GLY A 259 -14.55 -10.53 -2.82
CA GLY A 259 -14.13 -11.30 -1.66
C GLY A 259 -15.29 -11.99 -0.95
N HIS A 260 -14.93 -12.80 0.06
CA HIS A 260 -15.90 -13.46 0.94
C HIS A 260 -15.56 -13.17 2.40
N GLY A 261 -16.59 -12.93 3.18
CA GLY A 261 -16.50 -12.94 4.63
C GLY A 261 -16.39 -14.36 5.19
N PRO A 262 -16.03 -14.51 6.48
CA PRO A 262 -15.79 -15.81 7.09
C PRO A 262 -17.05 -16.69 7.22
N SER A 263 -18.25 -16.14 7.11
CA SER A 263 -19.54 -16.86 7.13
C SER A 263 -20.21 -16.91 5.74
N GLY A 264 -19.45 -16.62 4.66
CA GLY A 264 -19.96 -16.66 3.28
C GLY A 264 -20.56 -15.34 2.79
N GLU A 265 -20.39 -14.25 3.53
CA GLU A 265 -20.76 -12.92 3.05
C GLU A 265 -20.02 -12.62 1.74
N LYS A 266 -20.73 -11.97 0.82
CA LYS A 266 -20.15 -11.58 -0.47
C LYS A 266 -19.77 -10.12 -0.47
N TRP A 267 -18.54 -9.83 -0.78
CA TRP A 267 -18.04 -8.50 -1.06
C TRP A 267 -17.87 -8.32 -2.57
N LYS A 268 -18.46 -7.27 -3.12
CA LYS A 268 -18.20 -6.78 -4.47
C LYS A 268 -18.00 -5.28 -4.40
N LEU A 269 -16.86 -4.81 -4.86
CA LEU A 269 -16.44 -3.43 -4.75
C LEU A 269 -17.46 -2.46 -5.35
N ASP A 270 -17.91 -2.72 -6.60
CA ASP A 270 -18.84 -1.84 -7.32
C ASP A 270 -20.22 -1.75 -6.68
N GLU A 271 -20.64 -2.77 -5.93
CA GLU A 271 -21.94 -2.81 -5.29
C GLU A 271 -21.92 -2.22 -3.87
N LEU A 272 -20.80 -2.39 -3.14
CA LEU A 272 -20.77 -2.14 -1.70
C LEU A 272 -19.86 -0.98 -1.27
N LEU A 273 -19.01 -0.46 -2.16
CA LEU A 273 -18.04 0.59 -1.81
C LEU A 273 -18.74 1.84 -1.25
N PHE A 274 -19.80 2.31 -1.90
CA PHE A 274 -20.50 3.52 -1.48
C PHE A 274 -21.16 3.36 -0.11
N GLU A 275 -21.80 2.22 0.14
CA GLU A 275 -22.41 1.90 1.45
C GLU A 275 -21.32 1.78 2.53
N MET A 276 -20.20 1.14 2.22
CA MET A 276 -19.05 1.05 3.11
C MET A 276 -18.55 2.44 3.51
N LEU A 277 -18.32 3.33 2.55
CA LEU A 277 -17.83 4.69 2.79
C LEU A 277 -18.83 5.51 3.61
N LYS A 278 -20.14 5.40 3.34
CA LYS A 278 -21.17 6.04 4.17
C LYS A 278 -21.15 5.56 5.63
N THR A 279 -20.92 4.27 5.83
CA THR A 279 -20.84 3.71 7.18
C THR A 279 -19.54 4.12 7.87
N VAL A 280 -18.44 4.14 7.13
CA VAL A 280 -17.12 4.61 7.60
C VAL A 280 -17.18 6.08 8.02
N ALA A 281 -17.92 6.92 7.29
CA ALA A 281 -18.14 8.32 7.66
C ALA A 281 -18.77 8.50 9.06
N LEU A 282 -19.55 7.53 9.52
CA LEU A 282 -20.18 7.55 10.85
C LEU A 282 -19.21 7.20 11.99
N ILE A 283 -18.09 6.55 11.68
CA ILE A 283 -17.12 6.07 12.67
C ILE A 283 -15.75 6.74 12.55
N LEU A 284 -15.56 7.62 11.57
CA LEU A 284 -14.36 8.45 11.48
C LEU A 284 -14.52 9.68 12.39
N GLU A 285 -13.49 10.03 13.14
CA GLU A 285 -13.48 11.21 13.98
C GLU A 285 -13.69 12.48 13.12
N PRO A 286 -14.72 13.32 13.40
CA PRO A 286 -15.14 14.35 12.45
C PRO A 286 -14.18 15.55 12.33
N ASN A 287 -13.38 15.86 13.38
CA ASN A 287 -12.58 17.08 13.40
C ASN A 287 -11.16 16.89 12.89
N HIS A 288 -10.54 15.75 13.19
CA HIS A 288 -9.13 15.47 12.89
C HIS A 288 -8.89 14.07 12.29
N GLY A 289 -9.97 13.35 12.01
CA GLY A 289 -9.88 12.03 11.43
C GLY A 289 -9.23 12.02 10.04
N TRP A 290 -8.51 10.97 9.74
CA TRP A 290 -7.88 10.75 8.43
C TRP A 290 -8.24 9.38 7.86
N MET A 291 -8.24 9.27 6.54
CA MET A 291 -8.54 8.03 5.85
C MET A 291 -7.57 7.78 4.71
N VAL A 292 -7.18 6.53 4.53
CA VAL A 292 -6.52 6.02 3.33
C VAL A 292 -7.50 5.09 2.62
N LEU A 293 -7.76 5.34 1.35
CA LEU A 293 -8.58 4.49 0.48
C LEU A 293 -7.76 4.08 -0.74
N ASN A 294 -7.54 2.78 -0.90
CA ASN A 294 -6.91 2.20 -2.07
C ASN A 294 -7.95 1.65 -3.03
N LEU A 295 -7.93 2.12 -4.27
CA LEU A 295 -8.78 1.65 -5.36
C LEU A 295 -7.91 1.29 -6.56
N TYR A 296 -7.51 0.03 -6.67
CA TYR A 296 -6.60 -0.47 -7.71
C TYR A 296 -7.29 -1.33 -8.78
N SER A 297 -8.58 -1.58 -8.61
CA SER A 297 -9.37 -2.44 -9.50
C SER A 297 -10.54 -1.70 -10.14
N ASN A 298 -11.16 -2.31 -11.14
CA ASN A 298 -12.42 -1.87 -11.77
C ASN A 298 -12.39 -0.46 -12.39
N GLY A 299 -11.22 0.05 -12.79
CA GLY A 299 -11.13 1.32 -13.54
C GLY A 299 -11.40 2.59 -12.71
N TYR A 300 -11.36 2.52 -11.40
CA TYR A 300 -11.46 3.71 -10.55
C TYR A 300 -10.28 4.65 -10.79
N SER A 301 -10.56 5.87 -11.23
CA SER A 301 -9.55 6.94 -11.24
C SER A 301 -9.50 7.63 -9.88
N ALA A 302 -8.38 8.30 -9.57
CA ALA A 302 -8.24 9.08 -8.35
C ALA A 302 -9.36 10.15 -8.21
N GLY A 303 -9.75 10.79 -9.32
CA GLY A 303 -10.85 11.77 -9.35
C GLY A 303 -12.21 11.15 -9.03
N LEU A 304 -12.50 9.94 -9.55
CA LEU A 304 -13.73 9.22 -9.20
C LEU A 304 -13.69 8.79 -7.73
N GLY A 305 -12.55 8.30 -7.24
CA GLY A 305 -12.37 7.97 -5.83
C GLY A 305 -12.61 9.18 -4.90
N GLU A 306 -12.07 10.35 -5.22
CA GLU A 306 -12.35 11.58 -4.48
C GLU A 306 -13.83 11.92 -4.48
N THR A 307 -14.50 11.82 -5.63
CA THR A 307 -15.92 12.12 -5.76
C THR A 307 -16.77 11.20 -4.91
N ILE A 308 -16.55 9.89 -4.96
CA ILE A 308 -17.29 8.90 -4.18
C ILE A 308 -17.13 9.16 -2.67
N VAL A 309 -15.92 9.46 -2.22
CA VAL A 309 -15.65 9.79 -0.81
C VAL A 309 -16.41 11.06 -0.41
N ARG A 310 -16.33 12.11 -1.21
CA ARG A 310 -17.01 13.38 -0.92
C ARG A 310 -18.52 13.20 -0.80
N GLU A 311 -19.14 12.48 -1.73
CA GLU A 311 -20.57 12.17 -1.70
C GLU A 311 -20.96 11.32 -0.48
N ALA A 312 -20.17 10.27 -0.18
CA ALA A 312 -20.43 9.39 0.95
C ALA A 312 -20.34 10.11 2.30
N PHE A 313 -19.44 11.09 2.42
CA PHE A 313 -19.20 11.88 3.63
C PHE A 313 -20.05 13.16 3.69
N GLY A 314 -20.89 13.44 2.68
CA GLY A 314 -21.71 14.65 2.62
C GLY A 314 -20.88 15.94 2.54
N LEU A 315 -19.64 15.87 2.01
CA LEU A 315 -18.75 17.01 1.89
C LEU A 315 -19.17 17.90 0.72
N LYS A 316 -19.32 19.22 0.96
CA LYS A 316 -19.63 20.18 -0.11
C LYS A 316 -18.57 20.10 -1.21
N PRO A 317 -18.93 20.19 -2.50
CA PRO A 317 -17.97 20.26 -3.59
C PRO A 317 -16.98 21.41 -3.35
N LYS A 318 -15.67 21.16 -3.48
CA LYS A 318 -14.72 22.25 -3.61
C LYS A 318 -15.12 23.04 -4.86
N ALA A 319 -15.32 24.34 -4.73
CA ALA A 319 -15.53 25.19 -5.90
C ALA A 319 -14.32 25.01 -6.83
N VAL A 320 -14.49 24.22 -7.88
CA VAL A 320 -13.51 24.11 -8.96
C VAL A 320 -13.56 25.42 -9.68
N LYS A 321 -12.60 26.32 -9.41
CA LYS A 321 -12.28 27.39 -10.34
C LYS A 321 -11.78 26.70 -11.60
N ALA A 322 -12.69 26.39 -12.52
CA ALA A 322 -12.36 25.95 -13.86
C ALA A 322 -11.53 27.11 -14.49
N ARG A 323 -10.22 26.99 -14.49
CA ARG A 323 -9.38 27.65 -15.46
C ARG A 323 -9.65 26.97 -16.79
N LEU A 324 -10.73 27.34 -17.45
CA LEU A 324 -10.83 27.18 -18.88
C LEU A 324 -9.65 27.95 -19.46
N SER A 325 -8.57 27.28 -19.83
CA SER A 325 -7.58 27.83 -20.73
C SER A 325 -8.33 28.19 -22.00
N LYS A 326 -8.55 29.50 -22.22
CA LYS A 326 -8.97 30.00 -23.51
C LYS A 326 -7.83 29.60 -24.45
N HIS A 327 -8.02 28.54 -25.23
CA HIS A 327 -7.24 28.38 -26.45
C HIS A 327 -7.53 29.62 -27.31
N PRO A 328 -6.51 30.35 -27.78
CA PRO A 328 -6.75 31.36 -28.79
C PRO A 328 -7.37 30.67 -30.00
N ALA A 329 -8.50 31.16 -30.40
CA ALA A 329 -9.19 30.70 -31.60
C ALA A 329 -8.20 30.74 -32.77
N ASP A 330 -8.02 29.61 -33.44
CA ASP A 330 -7.29 29.46 -34.69
C ASP A 330 -8.06 30.26 -35.76
N THR A 331 -7.65 31.49 -36.01
CA THR A 331 -8.16 32.30 -37.09
C THR A 331 -7.47 31.90 -38.38
N ARG A 332 -7.82 30.73 -38.91
CA ARG A 332 -7.58 30.39 -40.30
C ARG A 332 -8.77 30.85 -41.09
N GLN A 333 -8.56 31.94 -41.90
CA GLN A 333 -9.48 32.30 -42.96
C GLN A 333 -9.61 31.15 -43.97
N PRO A 334 -10.82 30.88 -44.46
CA PRO A 334 -10.98 29.91 -45.53
C PRO A 334 -10.40 30.50 -46.82
N ASP A 335 -9.44 29.82 -47.43
CA ASP A 335 -8.96 30.09 -48.78
C ASP A 335 -10.12 30.00 -49.78
N THR A 336 -10.40 31.09 -50.45
CA THR A 336 -11.32 31.17 -51.57
C THR A 336 -10.75 30.36 -52.73
N LEU A 337 -11.29 29.19 -53.01
CA LEU A 337 -11.11 28.47 -54.28
C LEU A 337 -11.82 29.27 -55.39
N SER A 338 -11.02 29.98 -56.16
CA SER A 338 -11.47 30.55 -57.44
C SER A 338 -11.72 29.45 -58.43
N ASP A 339 -12.96 29.35 -58.85
CA ASP A 339 -13.46 28.60 -59.99
C ASP A 339 -12.79 29.11 -61.28
N GLN A 340 -12.00 28.30 -61.96
CA GLN A 340 -11.66 28.48 -63.38
C GLN A 340 -12.05 27.24 -64.11
N ARG A 341 -13.29 27.33 -64.67
CA ARG A 341 -13.62 26.64 -65.93
C ARG A 341 -12.99 27.49 -67.02
N ASP A 342 -12.30 26.86 -67.93
CA ASP A 342 -12.46 27.00 -69.38
C ASP A 342 -11.41 26.19 -70.17
N THR A 343 -11.95 25.47 -71.05
CA THR A 343 -11.71 24.83 -72.34
C THR A 343 -11.11 23.45 -72.31
#